data_fb2316d4ed6423fbe144b9dc26f1e2d5
#
_entry.id   fb2316d4ed6423fbe144b9dc26f1e2d5
#
_cell.length_a   1.000
_cell.length_b   1.000
_cell.length_c   1.000
_cell.angle_alpha   90.00
_cell.angle_beta   90.00
_cell.angle_gamma   90.00
#
_symmetry.space_group_name_H-M   'P 1'
#
loop_
_entity.id
_entity.type
_entity.pdbx_description
1 polymer ?
#
loop_
_entity_poly.entity_id
_entity_poly.type
_entity_poly.pdbx_seq_one_letter_code
_entity_poly.pdbx_strand_id
1 'polypeptide(L)'
;MKLPISDRLLACCNFVSPGERVADIGCDHGYLAIHLLQTGKARSVIAADINEGPLLSAVRNAEKYGVRDKIEFYLSDGAKKIPRDFDTMVCAGMGADTIISILEGAPWLRDAKYRLILQC
;
A
#
# COMPACT_ATOMS: atom_id res chain seq x y z
N MET A 1 18.12 -9.91 7.37
CA MET A 1 17.31 -9.29 8.44
C MET A 1 15.84 -9.60 8.19
N LYS A 2 15.16 -10.11 9.19
CA LYS A 2 13.76 -10.48 9.06
C LYS A 2 12.85 -9.26 9.16
N LEU A 3 11.92 -9.12 8.21
CA LEU A 3 10.95 -8.05 8.20
C LEU A 3 9.86 -8.28 9.26
N PRO A 4 9.60 -7.32 10.17
CA PRO A 4 8.59 -7.49 11.23
C PRO A 4 7.18 -7.24 10.70
N ILE A 5 6.73 -8.07 9.77
CA ILE A 5 5.40 -7.97 9.16
C ILE A 5 4.40 -8.86 9.89
N SER A 6 3.19 -8.34 10.13
CA SER A 6 2.14 -9.09 10.81
C SER A 6 1.50 -10.13 9.91
N ASP A 7 0.84 -11.13 10.52
CA ASP A 7 0.12 -12.16 9.78
C ASP A 7 -1.03 -11.59 8.95
N ARG A 8 -1.69 -10.52 9.43
CA ARG A 8 -2.75 -9.84 8.68
C ARG A 8 -2.23 -9.22 7.40
N LEU A 9 -1.08 -8.57 7.46
CA LEU A 9 -0.47 -7.98 6.27
C LEU A 9 0.02 -9.04 5.31
N LEU A 10 0.59 -10.13 5.82
CA LEU A 10 0.99 -11.27 4.99
C LEU A 10 -0.20 -11.87 4.25
N ALA A 11 -1.34 -12.00 4.92
CA ALA A 11 -2.56 -12.50 4.29
C ALA A 11 -3.01 -11.60 3.14
N CYS A 12 -2.93 -10.28 3.32
CA CYS A 12 -3.22 -9.33 2.23
C CYS A 12 -2.28 -9.51 1.05
N CYS A 13 -0.99 -9.73 1.32
CA CYS A 13 0.01 -9.93 0.26
C CYS A 13 -0.31 -11.15 -0.60
N ASN A 14 -0.92 -12.20 -0.02
CA ASN A 14 -1.27 -13.41 -0.76
C ASN A 14 -2.32 -13.18 -1.84
N PHE A 15 -3.09 -12.10 -1.76
CA PHE A 15 -4.09 -11.76 -2.77
C PHE A 15 -3.53 -10.93 -3.92
N VAL A 16 -2.29 -10.47 -3.81
CA VAL A 16 -1.64 -9.71 -4.88
C VAL A 16 -1.09 -10.68 -5.92
N SER A 17 -1.38 -10.43 -7.19
CA SER A 17 -0.86 -11.24 -8.29
C SER A 17 0.57 -10.83 -8.64
N PRO A 18 1.45 -11.77 -9.02
CA PRO A 18 2.84 -11.44 -9.35
C PRO A 18 2.95 -10.39 -10.45
N GLY A 19 3.89 -9.45 -10.29
CA GLY A 19 4.19 -8.43 -11.29
C GLY A 19 3.28 -7.22 -11.28
N GLU A 20 2.38 -7.11 -10.33
CA GLU A 20 1.48 -5.96 -10.23
C GLU A 20 2.17 -4.71 -9.70
N ARG A 21 1.62 -3.55 -10.07
CA ARG A 21 1.88 -2.28 -9.40
C ARG A 21 0.79 -2.09 -8.35
N VAL A 22 1.18 -1.93 -7.10
CA VAL A 22 0.26 -1.94 -5.95
C VAL A 22 0.24 -0.57 -5.29
N ALA A 23 -0.96 -0.10 -4.93
CA ALA A 23 -1.14 1.08 -4.09
C ALA A 23 -1.45 0.64 -2.66
N ASP A 24 -0.58 0.97 -1.73
CA ASP A 24 -0.72 0.65 -0.31
C ASP A 24 -1.18 1.91 0.43
N ILE A 25 -2.45 1.95 0.78
CA ILE A 25 -3.09 3.10 1.42
C ILE A 25 -3.09 2.91 2.94
N GLY A 26 -2.54 3.90 3.65
CA GLY A 26 -2.25 3.76 5.07
C GLY A 26 -1.03 2.88 5.26
N CYS A 27 0.05 3.20 4.56
CA CYS A 27 1.24 2.33 4.48
C CYS A 27 1.99 2.17 5.81
N ASP A 28 1.76 3.06 6.75
CA ASP A 28 2.34 3.03 8.09
C ASP A 28 3.88 2.87 8.03
N HIS A 29 4.42 1.78 8.56
CA HIS A 29 5.87 1.53 8.52
C HIS A 29 6.37 0.98 7.18
N GLY A 30 5.48 0.73 6.23
CA GLY A 30 5.83 0.27 4.89
C GLY A 30 6.13 -1.21 4.77
N TYR A 31 5.83 -2.02 5.76
CA TYR A 31 6.20 -3.44 5.75
C TYR A 31 5.48 -4.24 4.67
N LEU A 32 4.22 -3.93 4.36
CA LEU A 32 3.50 -4.59 3.27
C LEU A 32 4.19 -4.31 1.93
N ALA A 33 4.46 -3.04 1.64
CA ALA A 33 5.14 -2.63 0.40
C ALA A 33 6.51 -3.32 0.28
N ILE A 34 7.29 -3.31 1.35
CA ILE A 34 8.63 -3.90 1.38
C ILE A 34 8.54 -5.40 1.10
N HIS A 35 7.63 -6.11 1.75
CA HIS A 35 7.45 -7.56 1.56
C HIS A 35 7.08 -7.90 0.12
N LEU A 36 6.14 -7.16 -0.46
CA LEU A 36 5.72 -7.38 -1.85
C LEU A 36 6.89 -7.22 -2.82
N LEU A 37 7.76 -6.25 -2.58
CA LEU A 37 8.92 -6.01 -3.43
C LEU A 37 10.02 -7.04 -3.21
N GLN A 38 10.30 -7.43 -1.96
CA GLN A 38 11.30 -8.44 -1.64
C GLN A 38 10.95 -9.81 -2.23
N THR A 39 9.67 -10.14 -2.28
CA THR A 39 9.20 -11.43 -2.79
C THR A 39 8.94 -11.42 -4.29
N GLY A 40 9.07 -10.27 -4.95
CA GLY A 40 8.80 -10.13 -6.37
C GLY A 40 7.33 -10.14 -6.74
N LYS A 41 6.42 -10.11 -5.78
CA LYS A 41 4.98 -10.05 -6.07
C LYS A 41 4.56 -8.73 -6.68
N ALA A 42 5.16 -7.61 -6.26
CA ALA A 42 4.94 -6.32 -6.88
C ALA A 42 6.18 -5.90 -7.65
N ARG A 43 5.98 -5.28 -8.82
CA ARG A 43 7.09 -4.66 -9.57
C ARG A 43 7.39 -3.26 -9.05
N SER A 44 6.38 -2.57 -8.51
CA SER A 44 6.52 -1.25 -7.90
C SER A 44 5.34 -1.00 -6.97
N VAL A 45 5.51 -0.07 -6.02
CA VAL A 45 4.48 0.25 -5.04
C VAL A 45 4.30 1.76 -4.93
N ILE A 46 3.05 2.18 -4.86
CA ILE A 46 2.66 3.52 -4.43
C ILE A 46 2.30 3.41 -2.96
N ALA A 47 3.07 4.02 -2.07
CA ALA A 47 2.81 3.99 -0.63
C ALA A 47 2.29 5.34 -0.17
N ALA A 48 1.13 5.38 0.43
CA ALA A 48 0.50 6.60 0.88
C ALA A 48 0.07 6.52 2.34
N ASP A 49 0.17 7.64 3.02
CA ASP A 49 -0.35 7.79 4.38
C ASP A 49 -0.87 9.20 4.58
N ILE A 50 -1.87 9.34 5.43
CA ILE A 50 -2.43 10.65 5.77
C ILE A 50 -1.54 11.39 6.79
N ASN A 51 -0.71 10.65 7.52
CA ASN A 51 0.17 11.18 8.56
C ASN A 51 1.63 11.15 8.12
N GLU A 52 2.32 12.27 8.32
CA GLU A 52 3.72 12.41 7.90
C GLU A 52 4.66 11.49 8.66
N GLY A 53 4.46 11.32 9.98
CA GLY A 53 5.33 10.48 10.81
C GLY A 53 5.44 9.04 10.30
N PRO A 54 4.32 8.32 10.14
CA PRO A 54 4.33 6.99 9.56
C PRO A 54 4.92 6.95 8.15
N LEU A 55 4.62 7.94 7.31
CA LEU A 55 5.16 8.00 5.96
C LEU A 55 6.69 8.10 5.97
N LEU A 56 7.26 8.93 6.83
CA LEU A 56 8.72 9.04 6.96
C LEU A 56 9.34 7.75 7.50
N SER A 57 8.64 7.06 8.41
CA SER A 57 9.06 5.74 8.89
C SER A 57 9.12 4.73 7.74
N ALA A 58 8.13 4.75 6.86
CA ALA A 58 8.10 3.88 5.68
C ALA A 58 9.28 4.17 4.75
N VAL A 59 9.61 5.43 4.53
CA VAL A 59 10.77 5.83 3.71
C VAL A 59 12.06 5.26 4.31
N ARG A 60 12.28 5.46 5.61
CA ARG A 60 13.48 4.94 6.29
C ARG A 60 13.58 3.43 6.20
N ASN A 61 12.46 2.73 6.39
CA ASN A 61 12.44 1.27 6.29
C ASN A 61 12.72 0.80 4.86
N ALA A 62 12.15 1.48 3.86
CA ALA A 62 12.43 1.15 2.46
C ALA A 62 13.91 1.28 2.12
N GLU A 63 14.57 2.31 2.64
CA GLU A 63 16.02 2.49 2.47
C GLU A 63 16.78 1.36 3.16
N LYS A 64 16.41 1.05 4.40
CA LYS A 64 17.05 -0.01 5.20
C LYS A 64 16.99 -1.38 4.52
N TYR A 65 15.87 -1.69 3.87
CA TYR A 65 15.67 -2.98 3.20
C TYR A 65 16.01 -2.94 1.70
N GLY A 66 16.53 -1.83 1.20
CA GLY A 66 17.06 -1.74 -0.17
C GLY A 66 16.03 -1.69 -1.28
N VAL A 67 14.79 -1.27 -0.99
CA VAL A 67 13.71 -1.22 -1.99
C VAL A 67 13.17 0.19 -2.25
N ARG A 68 13.84 1.21 -1.71
CA ARG A 68 13.39 2.61 -1.79
C ARG A 68 13.12 3.08 -3.22
N ASP A 69 13.94 2.62 -4.17
CA ASP A 69 13.85 3.03 -5.57
C ASP A 69 12.62 2.47 -6.30
N LYS A 70 11.94 1.49 -5.71
CA LYS A 70 10.74 0.86 -6.29
C LYS A 70 9.45 1.33 -5.63
N ILE A 71 9.53 2.30 -4.72
CA ILE A 71 8.37 2.84 -4.01
C ILE A 71 8.26 4.33 -4.25
N GLU A 72 7.07 4.79 -4.62
CA GLU A 72 6.71 6.21 -4.65
C GLU A 72 5.90 6.52 -3.41
N PHE A 73 6.28 7.56 -2.67
CA PHE A 73 5.64 7.92 -1.40
C PHE A 73 4.79 9.18 -1.57
N TYR A 74 3.59 9.16 -1.01
CA TYR A 74 2.65 10.29 -1.07
C TYR A 74 2.01 10.55 0.28
N LEU A 75 1.98 11.81 0.70
CA LEU A 75 1.14 12.26 1.80
C LEU A 75 -0.25 12.50 1.22
N SER A 76 -1.21 11.67 1.59
CA SER A 76 -2.53 11.67 0.93
C SER A 76 -3.64 11.25 1.90
N ASP A 77 -4.76 11.95 1.85
CA ASP A 77 -6.00 11.51 2.48
C ASP A 77 -6.61 10.42 1.61
N GLY A 78 -6.39 9.16 1.99
CA GLY A 78 -6.77 8.03 1.18
C GLY A 78 -6.06 8.05 -0.18
N ALA A 79 -6.81 7.86 -1.25
CA ALA A 79 -6.29 7.81 -2.61
C ALA A 79 -6.40 9.14 -3.37
N LYS A 80 -6.67 10.24 -2.66
CA LYS A 80 -6.98 11.52 -3.33
C LYS A 80 -5.82 12.13 -4.09
N LYS A 81 -4.58 11.89 -3.63
CA LYS A 81 -3.37 12.53 -4.20
C LYS A 81 -2.38 11.54 -4.80
N ILE A 82 -2.79 10.30 -5.03
CA ILE A 82 -1.91 9.29 -5.62
C ILE A 82 -2.14 9.18 -7.13
N PRO A 83 -1.12 8.69 -7.87
CA PRO A 83 -1.33 8.31 -9.28
C PRO A 83 -2.38 7.22 -9.39
N ARG A 84 -3.04 7.15 -10.55
CA ARG A 84 -4.10 6.18 -10.82
C ARG A 84 -3.63 5.00 -11.67
N ASP A 85 -2.35 4.94 -12.01
CA ASP A 85 -1.74 3.93 -12.85
C ASP A 85 -1.23 2.72 -12.07
N PHE A 86 -2.13 2.03 -11.39
CA PHE A 86 -1.81 0.83 -10.62
C PHE A 86 -2.88 -0.25 -10.87
N ASP A 87 -2.58 -1.47 -10.46
CA ASP A 87 -3.45 -2.63 -10.67
C ASP A 87 -4.33 -2.92 -9.45
N THR A 88 -3.75 -2.91 -8.26
CA THR A 88 -4.43 -3.31 -7.01
C THR A 88 -4.17 -2.28 -5.92
N MET A 89 -5.23 -1.93 -5.19
CA MET A 89 -5.12 -1.09 -4.00
C MET A 89 -5.37 -1.93 -2.75
N VAL A 90 -4.51 -1.78 -1.75
CA VAL A 90 -4.63 -2.45 -0.46
C VAL A 90 -4.95 -1.42 0.62
N CYS A 91 -6.00 -1.67 1.40
CA CYS A 91 -6.30 -0.95 2.64
C CYS A 91 -6.36 -1.98 3.75
N ALA A 92 -5.34 -2.05 4.57
CA ALA A 92 -5.21 -3.06 5.62
C ALA A 92 -5.04 -2.43 6.99
N GLY A 93 -5.64 -3.07 8.00
CA GLY A 93 -5.47 -2.67 9.39
C GLY A 93 -6.20 -1.37 9.77
N MET A 94 -7.28 -1.03 9.06
CA MET A 94 -8.07 0.15 9.37
C MET A 94 -9.55 -0.22 9.53
N GLY A 95 -10.32 0.60 10.26
CA GLY A 95 -11.73 0.35 10.48
C GLY A 95 -12.57 0.47 9.21
N ALA A 96 -13.74 -0.18 9.23
CA ALA A 96 -14.65 -0.16 8.09
C ALA A 96 -15.05 1.27 7.68
N ASP A 97 -15.29 2.14 8.64
CA ASP A 97 -15.66 3.54 8.34
C ASP A 97 -14.55 4.28 7.59
N THR A 98 -13.30 4.03 7.96
CA THR A 98 -12.15 4.63 7.28
C THR A 98 -12.05 4.12 5.84
N ILE A 99 -12.22 2.82 5.63
CA ILE A 99 -12.20 2.22 4.28
C ILE A 99 -13.30 2.82 3.43
N ILE A 100 -14.52 2.93 3.96
CA ILE A 100 -15.66 3.51 3.24
C ILE A 100 -15.35 4.95 2.83
N SER A 101 -14.79 5.74 3.76
CA SER A 101 -14.42 7.13 3.49
C SER A 101 -13.38 7.23 2.37
N ILE A 102 -12.38 6.34 2.35
CA ILE A 102 -11.37 6.29 1.30
C ILE A 102 -12.03 6.01 -0.06
N LEU A 103 -12.91 5.02 -0.12
CA LEU A 103 -13.59 4.64 -1.37
C LEU A 103 -14.52 5.76 -1.86
N GLU A 104 -15.25 6.40 -0.96
CA GLU A 104 -16.13 7.53 -1.33
C GLU A 104 -15.33 8.72 -1.86
N GLY A 105 -14.11 8.93 -1.35
CA GLY A 105 -13.21 10.01 -1.77
C GLY A 105 -12.53 9.75 -3.13
N ALA A 106 -12.66 8.55 -3.68
CA ALA A 106 -12.01 8.15 -4.94
C ALA A 106 -12.97 7.32 -5.80
N PRO A 107 -14.04 7.93 -6.34
CA PRO A 107 -15.05 7.18 -7.11
C PRO A 107 -14.49 6.52 -8.37
N TRP A 108 -13.35 6.98 -8.88
CA TRP A 108 -12.67 6.35 -10.01
C TRP A 108 -12.20 4.91 -9.70
N LEU A 109 -12.13 4.50 -8.44
CA LEU A 109 -11.82 3.12 -8.04
C LEU A 109 -12.91 2.12 -8.43
N ARG A 110 -14.08 2.59 -8.86
CA ARG A 110 -15.16 1.73 -9.37
C ARG A 110 -14.86 1.15 -10.75
N ASP A 111 -13.84 1.69 -11.44
CA ASP A 111 -13.41 1.15 -12.73
C ASP A 111 -12.95 -0.30 -12.54
N ALA A 112 -13.41 -1.19 -13.43
CA ALA A 112 -13.14 -2.63 -13.35
C ALA A 112 -11.66 -2.99 -13.48
N LYS A 113 -10.82 -2.07 -13.92
CA LYS A 113 -9.37 -2.31 -14.01
C LYS A 113 -8.69 -2.40 -12.65
N TYR A 114 -9.33 -1.89 -11.60
CA TYR A 114 -8.76 -1.91 -10.25
C TYR A 114 -9.27 -3.10 -9.46
N ARG A 115 -8.35 -3.76 -8.74
CA ARG A 115 -8.68 -4.73 -7.71
C ARG A 115 -8.49 -4.08 -6.35
N LEU A 116 -9.35 -4.41 -5.41
CA LEU A 116 -9.30 -3.88 -4.05
C LEU A 116 -9.09 -5.03 -3.07
N ILE A 117 -8.13 -4.87 -2.18
CA ILE A 117 -7.89 -5.80 -1.06
C ILE A 117 -8.13 -4.98 0.21
N LEU A 118 -9.21 -5.30 0.90
CA LEU A 118 -9.69 -4.53 2.05
C LEU A 118 -9.70 -5.42 3.29
N GLN A 119 -9.04 -4.97 4.36
CA GLN A 119 -8.95 -5.72 5.61
C GLN A 119 -9.22 -4.76 6.77
N CYS A 120 -10.30 -4.97 7.48
CA CYS A 120 -10.67 -4.18 8.66
C CYS A 120 -10.56 -4.96 9.97
#